data_0a55a8f7afc3cd60a6a1ab4014f1f0e8
#
_entry.id   0a55a8f7afc3cd60a6a1ab4014f1f0e8
#
_cell.length_a   1.000
_cell.length_b   1.000
_cell.length_c   1.000
_cell.angle_alpha   90.00
_cell.angle_beta   90.00
_cell.angle_gamma   90.00
#
_symmetry.space_group_name_H-M   'P 1'
#
loop_
_entity.id
_entity.type
_entity.pdbx_description
1 polymer ?
#
loop_
_entity_poly.entity_id
_entity_poly.type
_entity_poly.pdbx_seq_one_letter_code
_entity_poly.pdbx_strand_id
1 'polypeptide(L)'
;GEVHFGGGAVLPASPLSEISLLGDPTDPKILTFEQLDIDGNDATDALSDGLLLIRYLFGFEGTALISDALADDASQSEPEIISAFILEQLPATQNDEPTQTELEWDLTPATAEQVGTTQTAVDAVIDHIFTDIAVQSVLVTKDGFLIGERYTTGYDENSLGTSWSMAKSFYSAAIGVAILAGEISSVDQKASEIITEWQGTIKANITLRQMLQMRSGYSDSDEVFLQDDQTTYSIGRPLVRPVDTQFAYSNANSQLFEPIIRRTTGLSAHDYLSQNILTPIGIDVNEAGLWFDASGLNPMTYCCIDMKPHDFARFGLLYAREGKWRDTQIIPSD
;
A
#
# COMPACT_ATOMS: atom_id res chain seq x y z
N GLY A 1 16.01 -11.90 31.76
CA GLY A 1 14.74 -11.30 32.11
C GLY A 1 13.76 -11.62 30.99
N GLU A 2 12.77 -12.48 31.28
CA GLU A 2 11.71 -12.83 30.35
C GLU A 2 10.83 -11.63 30.12
N VAL A 3 10.59 -11.26 28.86
CA VAL A 3 9.54 -10.30 28.48
C VAL A 3 8.27 -11.13 28.24
N HIS A 4 7.40 -11.17 29.23
CA HIS A 4 6.05 -11.70 29.10
C HIS A 4 5.20 -10.70 28.31
N PHE A 5 4.78 -11.06 27.10
CA PHE A 5 3.59 -10.46 26.47
C PHE A 5 2.37 -11.09 27.15
N GLY A 6 1.82 -10.34 28.11
CA GLY A 6 0.67 -10.75 28.88
C GLY A 6 -0.63 -10.47 28.16
N GLY A 7 -1.51 -11.50 28.20
CA GLY A 7 -2.93 -11.38 28.40
C GLY A 7 -3.75 -10.76 27.27
N GLY A 8 -4.32 -11.62 26.43
CA GLY A 8 -5.50 -11.25 25.65
C GLY A 8 -6.61 -10.76 26.56
N ALA A 9 -6.89 -9.48 26.55
CA ALA A 9 -8.14 -8.95 27.06
C ALA A 9 -9.21 -9.31 26.00
N VAL A 10 -10.06 -10.26 26.36
CA VAL A 10 -11.34 -10.45 25.66
C VAL A 10 -12.13 -9.17 25.92
N LEU A 11 -12.20 -8.29 24.94
CA LEU A 11 -13.12 -7.18 24.97
C LEU A 11 -14.54 -7.77 24.96
N PRO A 12 -15.44 -7.32 25.84
CA PRO A 12 -16.83 -7.75 25.77
C PRO A 12 -17.38 -7.29 24.42
N ALA A 13 -18.08 -8.19 23.74
CA ALA A 13 -18.86 -7.85 22.56
C ALA A 13 -19.88 -6.76 22.96
N SER A 14 -19.54 -5.52 22.68
CA SER A 14 -20.52 -4.44 22.66
C SER A 14 -21.33 -4.64 21.38
N PRO A 15 -22.65 -4.60 21.47
CA PRO A 15 -23.47 -4.62 20.27
C PRO A 15 -23.16 -3.37 19.45
N LEU A 16 -22.54 -3.55 18.30
CA LEU A 16 -22.29 -2.51 17.29
C LEU A 16 -23.62 -2.07 16.61
N SER A 17 -24.73 -2.14 17.34
CA SER A 17 -26.07 -1.83 16.81
C SER A 17 -26.36 -0.34 16.68
N GLU A 18 -25.42 0.55 16.95
CA GLU A 18 -25.61 2.01 16.79
C GLU A 18 -24.30 2.73 16.43
N ILE A 19 -23.62 2.32 15.39
CA ILE A 19 -22.75 3.23 14.66
C ILE A 19 -23.55 3.69 13.45
N SER A 20 -24.27 4.79 13.60
CA SER A 20 -24.72 5.58 12.45
C SER A 20 -23.47 6.18 11.82
N LEU A 21 -22.76 5.35 11.07
CA LEU A 21 -21.73 5.81 10.16
C LEU A 21 -22.46 6.59 9.08
N LEU A 22 -22.25 7.93 9.06
CA LEU A 22 -22.52 8.78 7.92
C LEU A 22 -23.97 9.21 7.71
N GLY A 23 -24.37 10.35 8.26
CA GLY A 23 -25.47 11.15 7.75
C GLY A 23 -26.88 10.55 7.92
N ASP A 24 -27.84 11.18 7.29
CA ASP A 24 -29.24 10.77 7.24
C ASP A 24 -29.35 9.38 6.58
N PRO A 25 -29.90 8.35 7.26
CA PRO A 25 -30.08 7.01 6.68
C PRO A 25 -31.00 6.98 5.45
N THR A 26 -31.57 8.10 5.08
CA THR A 26 -32.36 8.30 3.84
C THR A 26 -31.52 8.88 2.70
N ASP A 27 -30.23 9.20 2.92
CA ASP A 27 -29.35 9.64 1.85
C ASP A 27 -28.95 8.40 0.99
N PRO A 28 -29.32 8.36 -0.30
CA PRO A 28 -29.02 7.23 -1.17
C PRO A 28 -27.52 6.99 -1.43
N LYS A 29 -26.65 7.81 -0.86
CA LYS A 29 -25.19 7.65 -0.95
C LYS A 29 -24.58 6.92 0.23
N ILE A 30 -25.36 6.53 1.25
CA ILE A 30 -24.87 5.86 2.45
C ILE A 30 -25.15 4.37 2.31
N LEU A 31 -24.10 3.56 2.27
CA LEU A 31 -24.22 2.11 2.31
C LEU A 31 -24.59 1.66 3.74
N THR A 32 -25.58 0.80 3.86
CA THR A 32 -25.93 0.14 5.11
C THR A 32 -24.97 -1.03 5.39
N PHE A 33 -24.97 -1.55 6.61
CA PHE A 33 -24.17 -2.74 6.93
C PHE A 33 -24.56 -3.94 6.05
N GLU A 34 -25.86 -4.15 5.77
CA GLU A 34 -26.33 -5.22 4.87
C GLU A 34 -25.80 -5.05 3.44
N GLN A 35 -25.55 -3.82 3.00
CA GLN A 35 -24.98 -3.53 1.69
C GLN A 35 -23.46 -3.71 1.65
N LEU A 36 -22.82 -3.84 2.79
CA LEU A 36 -21.38 -4.08 2.95
C LEU A 36 -21.05 -5.52 3.35
N ASP A 37 -22.05 -6.39 3.57
CA ASP A 37 -21.90 -7.83 3.74
C ASP A 37 -21.74 -8.48 2.35
N ILE A 38 -20.51 -8.44 1.84
CA ILE A 38 -20.19 -8.79 0.45
C ILE A 38 -20.08 -10.29 0.25
N ASP A 39 -19.60 -11.01 1.27
CA ASP A 39 -19.48 -12.47 1.22
C ASP A 39 -20.72 -13.19 1.77
N GLY A 40 -21.73 -12.45 2.25
CA GLY A 40 -23.07 -12.94 2.59
C GLY A 40 -23.10 -13.78 3.84
N ASN A 41 -22.28 -13.53 4.83
CA ASN A 41 -22.21 -14.28 6.09
C ASN A 41 -23.01 -13.64 7.24
N ASP A 42 -23.86 -12.65 6.94
CA ASP A 42 -24.63 -11.84 7.90
C ASP A 42 -23.76 -11.01 8.85
N ALA A 43 -22.48 -10.77 8.49
CA ALA A 43 -21.56 -9.89 9.21
C ALA A 43 -20.86 -8.93 8.23
N THR A 44 -20.40 -7.80 8.71
CA THR A 44 -19.56 -6.89 7.92
C THR A 44 -18.23 -6.74 8.61
N ASP A 45 -17.17 -7.24 8.02
CA ASP A 45 -15.86 -7.16 8.60
C ASP A 45 -14.77 -6.68 7.61
N ALA A 46 -13.70 -6.11 8.16
CA ALA A 46 -12.66 -5.46 7.37
C ALA A 46 -11.74 -6.46 6.65
N LEU A 47 -11.66 -7.71 7.11
CA LEU A 47 -10.73 -8.71 6.59
C LEU A 47 -11.34 -9.58 5.49
N SER A 48 -12.66 -9.63 5.40
CA SER A 48 -13.40 -10.24 4.28
C SER A 48 -14.02 -9.17 3.39
N ASP A 49 -15.13 -8.57 3.80
CA ASP A 49 -15.88 -7.61 2.99
C ASP A 49 -15.07 -6.38 2.59
N GLY A 50 -14.36 -5.80 3.55
CA GLY A 50 -13.49 -4.64 3.29
C GLY A 50 -12.38 -4.98 2.29
N LEU A 51 -11.79 -6.18 2.39
CA LEU A 51 -10.76 -6.64 1.46
C LEU A 51 -11.32 -6.92 0.07
N LEU A 52 -12.50 -7.54 -0.04
CA LEU A 52 -13.21 -7.77 -1.30
C LEU A 52 -13.55 -6.46 -2.00
N LEU A 53 -14.09 -5.49 -1.26
CA LEU A 53 -14.39 -4.16 -1.80
C LEU A 53 -13.13 -3.45 -2.32
N ILE A 54 -12.06 -3.44 -1.53
CA ILE A 54 -10.79 -2.82 -1.92
C ILE A 54 -10.23 -3.49 -3.17
N ARG A 55 -10.20 -4.81 -3.23
CA ARG A 55 -9.70 -5.53 -4.40
C ARG A 55 -10.53 -5.22 -5.66
N TYR A 56 -11.85 -5.21 -5.54
CA TYR A 56 -12.72 -4.85 -6.65
C TYR A 56 -12.44 -3.43 -7.17
N LEU A 57 -12.31 -2.45 -6.27
CA LEU A 57 -11.99 -1.07 -6.63
C LEU A 57 -10.59 -0.92 -7.27
N PHE A 58 -9.66 -1.84 -6.99
CA PHE A 58 -8.36 -1.92 -7.65
C PHE A 58 -8.36 -2.78 -8.92
N GLY A 59 -9.53 -3.17 -9.43
CA GLY A 59 -9.67 -3.92 -10.69
C GLY A 59 -9.27 -5.40 -10.60
N PHE A 60 -9.27 -6.00 -9.42
CA PHE A 60 -9.08 -7.44 -9.28
C PHE A 60 -10.33 -8.17 -9.75
N GLU A 61 -10.15 -9.20 -10.58
CA GLU A 61 -11.24 -10.01 -11.15
C GLU A 61 -11.00 -11.51 -10.93
N GLY A 62 -12.06 -12.32 -11.11
CA GLY A 62 -11.98 -13.77 -11.02
C GLY A 62 -11.42 -14.23 -9.66
N THR A 63 -10.64 -15.29 -9.67
CA THR A 63 -10.06 -15.86 -8.44
C THR A 63 -9.14 -14.91 -7.67
N ALA A 64 -8.56 -13.91 -8.33
CA ALA A 64 -7.72 -12.92 -7.66
C ALA A 64 -8.52 -11.99 -6.74
N LEU A 65 -9.80 -11.77 -7.04
CA LEU A 65 -10.70 -10.98 -6.21
C LEU A 65 -10.95 -11.67 -4.86
N ILE A 66 -11.20 -12.99 -4.87
CA ILE A 66 -11.69 -13.73 -3.70
C ILE A 66 -10.63 -14.53 -2.93
N SER A 67 -9.45 -14.77 -3.52
CA SER A 67 -8.41 -15.62 -2.91
C SER A 67 -7.99 -15.11 -1.54
N ASP A 68 -8.18 -15.94 -0.50
CA ASP A 68 -7.89 -15.61 0.91
C ASP A 68 -8.58 -14.32 1.43
N ALA A 69 -9.73 -13.97 0.84
CA ALA A 69 -10.50 -12.78 1.20
C ALA A 69 -11.93 -13.11 1.69
N LEU A 70 -12.36 -14.36 1.60
CA LEU A 70 -13.66 -14.79 2.08
C LEU A 70 -13.58 -15.21 3.54
N ALA A 71 -14.62 -14.92 4.31
CA ALA A 71 -14.78 -15.50 5.65
C ALA A 71 -15.01 -17.02 5.56
N ASP A 72 -14.70 -17.76 6.63
CA ASP A 72 -14.87 -19.23 6.67
C ASP A 72 -16.33 -19.67 6.51
N ASP A 73 -17.27 -18.82 6.87
CA ASP A 73 -18.71 -19.01 6.80
C ASP A 73 -19.39 -18.21 5.67
N ALA A 74 -18.61 -17.70 4.72
CA ALA A 74 -19.13 -16.99 3.56
C ALA A 74 -20.17 -17.83 2.80
N SER A 75 -21.33 -17.24 2.51
CA SER A 75 -22.38 -17.86 1.70
C SER A 75 -22.25 -17.58 0.22
N GLN A 76 -21.48 -16.53 -0.15
CA GLN A 76 -21.15 -16.15 -1.51
C GLN A 76 -19.64 -16.35 -1.73
N SER A 77 -19.29 -17.15 -2.72
CA SER A 77 -17.89 -17.50 -3.02
C SER A 77 -17.54 -17.43 -4.50
N GLU A 78 -18.50 -17.11 -5.36
CA GLU A 78 -18.25 -16.99 -6.80
C GLU A 78 -17.83 -15.55 -7.14
N PRO A 79 -16.68 -15.36 -7.78
CA PRO A 79 -16.15 -14.02 -8.07
C PRO A 79 -17.11 -13.11 -8.86
N GLU A 80 -17.86 -13.70 -9.79
CA GLU A 80 -18.82 -12.99 -10.63
C GLU A 80 -20.02 -12.48 -9.81
N ILE A 81 -20.47 -13.27 -8.81
CA ILE A 81 -21.57 -12.89 -7.91
C ILE A 81 -21.11 -11.74 -7.01
N ILE A 82 -19.89 -11.87 -6.44
CA ILE A 82 -19.30 -10.86 -5.59
C ILE A 82 -19.08 -9.55 -6.36
N SER A 83 -18.54 -9.62 -7.57
CA SER A 83 -18.36 -8.44 -8.43
C SER A 83 -19.68 -7.76 -8.76
N ALA A 84 -20.72 -8.54 -9.09
CA ALA A 84 -22.04 -8.00 -9.39
C ALA A 84 -22.70 -7.36 -8.15
N PHE A 85 -22.57 -7.99 -6.99
CA PHE A 85 -23.07 -7.45 -5.73
C PHE A 85 -22.40 -6.09 -5.40
N ILE A 86 -21.06 -6.02 -5.46
CA ILE A 86 -20.33 -4.78 -5.21
C ILE A 86 -20.77 -3.69 -6.21
N LEU A 87 -20.87 -4.02 -7.49
CA LEU A 87 -21.28 -3.07 -8.53
C LEU A 87 -22.69 -2.51 -8.29
N GLU A 88 -23.63 -3.34 -7.79
CA GLU A 88 -24.99 -2.90 -7.46
C GLU A 88 -25.02 -1.94 -6.27
N GLN A 89 -24.09 -2.10 -5.30
CA GLN A 89 -24.02 -1.20 -4.14
C GLN A 89 -23.31 0.11 -4.46
N LEU A 90 -22.45 0.12 -5.48
CA LEU A 90 -21.78 1.37 -5.87
C LEU A 90 -22.82 2.35 -6.45
N PRO A 91 -22.78 3.62 -6.06
CA PRO A 91 -23.66 4.62 -6.66
C PRO A 91 -23.50 4.55 -8.17
N ALA A 92 -24.64 4.47 -8.89
CA ALA A 92 -24.62 4.51 -10.34
C ALA A 92 -23.74 5.68 -10.76
N THR A 93 -22.66 5.38 -11.45
CA THR A 93 -21.84 6.43 -12.08
C THR A 93 -22.80 7.14 -13.02
N GLN A 94 -23.31 8.29 -12.60
CA GLN A 94 -23.88 9.19 -13.57
C GLN A 94 -22.75 9.45 -14.54
N ASN A 95 -22.97 9.06 -15.81
CA ASN A 95 -22.15 9.48 -16.94
C ASN A 95 -22.37 10.98 -17.22
N ASP A 96 -22.37 11.78 -16.19
CA ASP A 96 -21.93 13.15 -16.29
C ASP A 96 -20.40 13.01 -16.34
N GLU A 97 -19.84 12.95 -17.56
CA GLU A 97 -18.44 13.32 -17.74
C GLU A 97 -18.27 14.59 -16.91
N PRO A 98 -17.45 14.59 -15.83
CA PRO A 98 -17.15 15.84 -15.17
C PRO A 98 -16.57 16.70 -16.28
N THR A 99 -17.24 17.86 -16.54
CA THR A 99 -16.59 18.95 -17.28
C THR A 99 -15.19 18.98 -16.70
N GLN A 100 -14.16 18.68 -17.53
CA GLN A 100 -12.79 18.53 -17.11
C GLN A 100 -12.39 19.71 -16.24
N THR A 101 -12.68 19.62 -14.96
CA THR A 101 -12.00 20.39 -13.95
C THR A 101 -10.58 19.91 -14.07
N GLU A 102 -9.65 20.78 -14.44
CA GLU A 102 -8.23 20.41 -14.54
C GLU A 102 -7.88 19.67 -13.27
N LEU A 103 -7.50 18.39 -13.41
CA LEU A 103 -7.17 17.54 -12.28
C LEU A 103 -6.09 18.25 -11.47
N GLU A 104 -6.34 18.45 -10.19
CA GLU A 104 -5.34 19.06 -9.32
C GLU A 104 -4.20 18.07 -9.05
N TRP A 105 -2.97 18.56 -9.10
CA TRP A 105 -1.78 17.70 -9.04
C TRP A 105 -0.91 17.93 -7.79
N ASP A 106 -1.21 18.94 -6.99
CA ASP A 106 -0.33 19.32 -5.86
C ASP A 106 -1.09 19.49 -4.54
N LEU A 107 -2.16 18.75 -4.35
CA LEU A 107 -2.93 18.76 -3.11
C LEU A 107 -3.47 20.17 -2.76
N THR A 108 -3.85 20.96 -3.76
CA THR A 108 -4.43 22.28 -3.54
C THR A 108 -5.62 22.18 -2.59
N PRO A 109 -5.70 22.99 -1.55
CA PRO A 109 -6.84 22.99 -0.65
C PRO A 109 -8.15 23.34 -1.36
N ALA A 110 -9.21 22.57 -1.09
CA ALA A 110 -10.57 22.85 -1.55
C ALA A 110 -11.57 22.52 -0.44
N THR A 111 -12.80 23.05 -0.57
CA THR A 111 -13.88 22.59 0.31
C THR A 111 -14.44 21.25 -0.19
N ALA A 112 -15.00 20.48 0.72
CA ALA A 112 -15.61 19.19 0.39
C ALA A 112 -16.72 19.36 -0.69
N GLU A 113 -17.49 20.44 -0.60
CA GLU A 113 -18.60 20.75 -1.52
C GLU A 113 -18.11 21.06 -2.94
N GLN A 114 -16.93 21.68 -3.08
CA GLN A 114 -16.34 21.98 -4.40
C GLN A 114 -16.01 20.72 -5.20
N VAL A 115 -15.77 19.62 -4.50
CA VAL A 115 -15.43 18.32 -5.11
C VAL A 115 -16.58 17.30 -4.98
N GLY A 116 -17.81 17.78 -4.71
CA GLY A 116 -19.02 16.94 -4.73
C GLY A 116 -19.16 15.99 -3.53
N THR A 117 -18.64 16.37 -2.37
CA THR A 117 -18.89 15.69 -1.09
C THR A 117 -19.29 16.71 -0.01
N THR A 118 -19.39 16.33 1.25
CA THR A 118 -19.75 17.24 2.33
C THR A 118 -18.66 17.29 3.40
N GLN A 119 -18.50 18.47 4.02
CA GLN A 119 -17.54 18.61 5.12
C GLN A 119 -17.89 17.66 6.28
N THR A 120 -19.18 17.45 6.54
CA THR A 120 -19.63 16.49 7.57
C THR A 120 -19.12 15.07 7.30
N ALA A 121 -19.14 14.62 6.05
CA ALA A 121 -18.63 13.29 5.68
C ALA A 121 -17.11 13.20 5.88
N VAL A 122 -16.38 14.24 5.48
CA VAL A 122 -14.93 14.32 5.66
C VAL A 122 -14.55 14.30 7.15
N ASP A 123 -15.24 15.12 7.95
CA ASP A 123 -15.00 15.19 9.40
C ASP A 123 -15.31 13.86 10.08
N ALA A 124 -16.38 13.17 9.69
CA ALA A 124 -16.74 11.86 10.25
C ALA A 124 -15.66 10.80 9.98
N VAL A 125 -15.08 10.78 8.77
CA VAL A 125 -13.95 9.89 8.45
C VAL A 125 -12.74 10.20 9.33
N ILE A 126 -12.38 11.47 9.43
CA ILE A 126 -11.24 11.91 10.25
C ILE A 126 -11.47 11.58 11.73
N ASP A 127 -12.67 11.86 12.24
CA ASP A 127 -13.04 11.57 13.64
C ASP A 127 -12.95 10.07 13.93
N HIS A 128 -13.43 9.24 13.01
CA HIS A 128 -13.35 7.79 13.14
C HIS A 128 -11.90 7.30 13.19
N ILE A 129 -11.06 7.77 12.28
CA ILE A 129 -9.63 7.37 12.25
C ILE A 129 -8.94 7.80 13.55
N PHE A 130 -9.20 8.99 14.05
CA PHE A 130 -8.63 9.50 15.31
C PHE A 130 -9.19 8.85 16.59
N THR A 131 -10.09 7.85 16.47
CA THR A 131 -10.41 6.96 17.62
C THR A 131 -9.22 6.09 17.99
N ASP A 132 -8.30 5.82 17.05
CA ASP A 132 -7.02 5.18 17.35
C ASP A 132 -6.01 6.24 17.82
N ILE A 133 -5.55 6.09 19.05
CA ILE A 133 -4.58 7.01 19.67
C ILE A 133 -3.18 6.98 19.04
N ALA A 134 -2.88 5.98 18.22
CA ALA A 134 -1.60 5.87 17.52
C ALA A 134 -1.56 6.71 16.24
N VAL A 135 -2.68 7.24 15.78
CA VAL A 135 -2.76 8.07 14.57
C VAL A 135 -2.07 9.41 14.79
N GLN A 136 -1.11 9.72 13.94
CA GLN A 136 -0.34 10.97 13.98
C GLN A 136 -0.95 12.05 13.07
N SER A 137 -1.39 11.66 11.88
CA SER A 137 -1.98 12.56 10.90
C SER A 137 -2.96 11.83 9.99
N VAL A 138 -3.94 12.56 9.49
CA VAL A 138 -4.88 12.10 8.45
C VAL A 138 -5.01 13.21 7.42
N LEU A 139 -4.85 12.86 6.15
CA LEU A 139 -5.14 13.71 5.01
C LEU A 139 -6.21 13.02 4.16
N VAL A 140 -7.22 13.78 3.77
CA VAL A 140 -8.28 13.32 2.86
C VAL A 140 -8.18 14.09 1.57
N THR A 141 -7.98 13.36 0.48
CA THR A 141 -7.90 13.96 -0.86
C THR A 141 -9.01 13.42 -1.75
N LYS A 142 -9.53 14.28 -2.62
CA LYS A 142 -10.48 13.90 -3.67
C LYS A 142 -10.16 14.67 -4.95
N ASP A 143 -10.04 13.97 -6.06
CA ASP A 143 -9.69 14.53 -7.38
C ASP A 143 -8.37 15.33 -7.39
N GLY A 144 -7.45 15.00 -6.46
CA GLY A 144 -6.17 15.68 -6.25
C GLY A 144 -6.24 16.89 -5.32
N PHE A 145 -7.43 17.32 -4.92
CA PHE A 145 -7.60 18.38 -3.92
C PHE A 145 -7.48 17.83 -2.51
N LEU A 146 -6.85 18.58 -1.63
CA LEU A 146 -6.86 18.33 -0.19
C LEU A 146 -8.13 18.92 0.40
N ILE A 147 -9.03 18.08 0.91
CA ILE A 147 -10.35 18.47 1.43
C ILE A 147 -10.49 18.32 2.95
N GLY A 148 -9.50 17.74 3.59
CA GLY A 148 -9.44 17.62 5.04
C GLY A 148 -8.08 17.14 5.50
N GLU A 149 -7.63 17.71 6.60
CA GLU A 149 -6.41 17.26 7.28
C GLU A 149 -6.51 17.47 8.78
N ARG A 150 -5.89 16.60 9.52
CA ARG A 150 -5.80 16.72 10.98
C ARG A 150 -4.53 16.04 11.49
N TYR A 151 -3.99 16.61 12.55
CA TYR A 151 -2.78 16.16 13.22
C TYR A 151 -3.07 15.94 14.71
N THR A 152 -2.43 14.93 15.29
CA THR A 152 -2.49 14.74 16.75
C THR A 152 -1.66 15.80 17.47
N THR A 153 -1.91 15.99 18.76
CA THR A 153 -1.18 16.99 19.56
C THR A 153 0.33 16.78 19.48
N GLY A 154 1.04 17.84 19.11
CA GLY A 154 2.51 17.82 18.93
C GLY A 154 3.01 17.47 17.53
N TYR A 155 2.09 17.23 16.60
CA TYR A 155 2.37 17.02 15.19
C TYR A 155 1.73 18.12 14.34
N ASP A 156 2.29 18.36 13.15
CA ASP A 156 1.83 19.32 12.15
C ASP A 156 2.18 18.83 10.73
N GLU A 157 1.92 19.65 9.73
CA GLU A 157 2.20 19.37 8.32
C GLU A 157 3.70 19.16 8.01
N ASN A 158 4.59 19.63 8.88
CA ASN A 158 6.03 19.50 8.74
C ASN A 158 6.64 18.36 9.54
N SER A 159 5.83 17.73 10.38
CA SER A 159 6.27 16.62 11.23
C SER A 159 6.53 15.37 10.39
N LEU A 160 7.74 14.81 10.49
CA LEU A 160 8.07 13.60 9.75
C LEU A 160 7.42 12.38 10.41
N GLY A 161 6.76 11.56 9.60
CA GLY A 161 6.28 10.24 9.96
C GLY A 161 7.13 9.17 9.28
N THR A 162 7.36 8.05 9.98
CA THR A 162 8.07 6.91 9.42
C THR A 162 7.11 5.99 8.66
N SER A 163 7.43 5.67 7.42
CA SER A 163 6.62 4.80 6.56
C SER A 163 6.50 3.37 7.06
N TRP A 164 7.42 2.92 7.91
CA TRP A 164 7.57 1.50 8.21
C TRP A 164 7.53 0.67 6.93
N SER A 165 6.79 -0.41 6.92
CA SER A 165 6.69 -1.32 5.77
C SER A 165 5.99 -0.75 4.54
N MET A 166 5.35 0.40 4.61
CA MET A 166 4.86 1.11 3.42
C MET A 166 6.02 1.48 2.47
N ALA A 167 7.26 1.57 2.97
CA ALA A 167 8.46 1.71 2.14
C ALA A 167 8.54 0.64 1.02
N LYS A 168 8.04 -0.57 1.25
CA LYS A 168 8.00 -1.62 0.22
C LYS A 168 7.22 -1.21 -1.03
N SER A 169 6.17 -0.39 -0.87
CA SER A 169 5.40 0.15 -2.01
C SER A 169 6.25 1.13 -2.83
N PHE A 170 7.06 1.95 -2.18
CA PHE A 170 7.99 2.86 -2.88
C PHE A 170 9.05 2.11 -3.69
N TYR A 171 9.64 1.06 -3.10
CA TYR A 171 10.67 0.29 -3.82
C TYR A 171 10.09 -0.69 -4.83
N SER A 172 8.85 -1.15 -4.67
CA SER A 172 8.15 -1.87 -5.74
C SER A 172 7.88 -0.95 -6.93
N ALA A 173 7.49 0.30 -6.69
CA ALA A 173 7.37 1.31 -7.74
C ALA A 173 8.71 1.58 -8.44
N ALA A 174 9.83 1.64 -7.68
CA ALA A 174 11.16 1.80 -8.27
C ALA A 174 11.53 0.64 -9.20
N ILE A 175 11.15 -0.60 -8.88
CA ILE A 175 11.29 -1.74 -9.81
C ILE A 175 10.43 -1.52 -11.06
N GLY A 176 9.20 -1.02 -10.92
CA GLY A 176 8.33 -0.67 -12.05
C GLY A 176 8.97 0.39 -12.96
N VAL A 177 9.57 1.43 -12.37
CA VAL A 177 10.32 2.46 -13.12
C VAL A 177 11.49 1.86 -13.89
N ALA A 178 12.26 0.97 -13.25
CA ALA A 178 13.39 0.30 -13.92
C ALA A 178 12.92 -0.58 -15.10
N ILE A 179 11.73 -1.17 -15.00
CA ILE A 179 11.13 -1.89 -16.13
C ILE A 179 10.71 -0.91 -17.24
N LEU A 180 10.06 0.19 -16.89
CA LEU A 180 9.64 1.22 -17.86
C LEU A 180 10.85 1.83 -18.59
N ALA A 181 11.96 2.00 -17.89
CA ALA A 181 13.23 2.48 -18.45
C ALA A 181 13.98 1.41 -19.28
N GLY A 182 13.54 0.15 -19.24
CA GLY A 182 14.22 -0.97 -19.92
C GLY A 182 15.50 -1.46 -19.23
N GLU A 183 15.74 -1.05 -17.99
CA GLU A 183 16.88 -1.47 -17.16
C GLU A 183 16.64 -2.86 -16.55
N ILE A 184 15.37 -3.20 -16.34
CA ILE A 184 14.87 -4.54 -16.02
C ILE A 184 13.93 -4.95 -17.13
N SER A 185 14.06 -6.20 -17.62
CA SER A 185 13.30 -6.65 -18.81
C SER A 185 11.81 -6.84 -18.54
N SER A 186 11.44 -7.35 -17.39
CA SER A 186 10.06 -7.54 -16.91
C SER A 186 10.03 -8.03 -15.47
N VAL A 187 8.85 -8.09 -14.86
CA VAL A 187 8.66 -8.74 -13.55
C VAL A 187 8.95 -10.24 -13.59
N ASP A 188 8.94 -10.87 -14.76
CA ASP A 188 9.24 -12.30 -14.92
C ASP A 188 10.74 -12.58 -15.13
N GLN A 189 11.58 -11.55 -15.14
CA GLN A 189 13.02 -11.70 -15.15
C GLN A 189 13.48 -12.47 -13.91
N LYS A 190 14.40 -13.42 -14.11
CA LYS A 190 15.00 -14.17 -13.01
C LYS A 190 15.92 -13.26 -12.21
N ALA A 191 15.69 -13.20 -10.89
CA ALA A 191 16.54 -12.42 -10.00
C ALA A 191 18.02 -12.87 -10.04
N SER A 192 18.30 -14.14 -10.35
CA SER A 192 19.65 -14.68 -10.51
C SER A 192 20.44 -14.11 -11.69
N GLU A 193 19.79 -13.45 -12.63
CA GLU A 193 20.48 -12.72 -13.72
C GLU A 193 21.13 -11.44 -13.19
N ILE A 194 20.64 -10.93 -12.06
CA ILE A 194 21.09 -9.71 -11.38
C ILE A 194 21.85 -10.06 -10.08
N ILE A 195 21.27 -10.93 -9.26
CA ILE A 195 21.90 -11.48 -8.04
C ILE A 195 22.66 -12.75 -8.45
N THR A 196 23.84 -12.56 -9.04
CA THR A 196 24.64 -13.64 -9.65
C THR A 196 25.05 -14.72 -8.65
N GLU A 197 25.06 -14.44 -7.35
CA GLU A 197 25.29 -15.39 -6.26
C GLU A 197 24.23 -16.51 -6.22
N TRP A 198 23.09 -16.31 -6.87
CA TRP A 198 22.01 -17.29 -6.95
C TRP A 198 22.14 -18.27 -8.13
N GLN A 199 23.04 -18.00 -9.06
CA GLN A 199 23.27 -18.88 -10.21
C GLN A 199 23.74 -20.26 -9.75
N GLY A 200 23.14 -21.31 -10.32
CA GLY A 200 23.45 -22.70 -9.96
C GLY A 200 22.93 -23.14 -8.56
N THR A 201 22.17 -22.30 -7.88
CA THR A 201 21.55 -22.64 -6.59
C THR A 201 20.04 -22.92 -6.74
N ILE A 202 19.39 -23.33 -5.67
CA ILE A 202 17.93 -23.52 -5.60
C ILE A 202 17.15 -22.21 -5.84
N LYS A 203 17.80 -21.04 -5.74
CA LYS A 203 17.21 -19.72 -5.97
C LYS A 203 17.28 -19.27 -7.42
N ALA A 204 17.96 -20.02 -8.29
CA ALA A 204 18.27 -19.61 -9.65
C ALA A 204 17.05 -19.27 -10.55
N ASN A 205 15.89 -19.79 -10.19
CA ASN A 205 14.67 -19.58 -10.98
C ASN A 205 13.64 -18.62 -10.29
N ILE A 206 14.00 -18.00 -9.17
CA ILE A 206 13.12 -16.99 -8.54
C ILE A 206 13.02 -15.79 -9.46
N THR A 207 11.78 -15.38 -9.77
CA THR A 207 11.50 -14.18 -10.57
C THR A 207 11.26 -12.96 -9.68
N LEU A 208 11.39 -11.77 -10.26
CA LEU A 208 11.04 -10.52 -9.57
C LEU A 208 9.55 -10.50 -9.17
N ARG A 209 8.66 -11.06 -9.99
CA ARG A 209 7.23 -11.23 -9.66
C ARG A 209 7.05 -11.99 -8.34
N GLN A 210 7.70 -13.13 -8.19
CA GLN A 210 7.60 -13.93 -6.98
C GLN A 210 8.16 -13.21 -5.75
N MET A 211 9.17 -12.38 -5.93
CA MET A 211 9.70 -11.53 -4.86
C MET A 211 8.73 -10.40 -4.50
N LEU A 212 8.19 -9.68 -5.48
CA LEU A 212 7.19 -8.62 -5.28
C LEU A 212 5.91 -9.15 -4.61
N GLN A 213 5.50 -10.36 -4.95
CA GLN A 213 4.35 -11.04 -4.37
C GLN A 213 4.63 -11.75 -3.04
N MET A 214 5.84 -11.65 -2.48
CA MET A 214 6.23 -12.37 -1.25
C MET A 214 6.07 -13.90 -1.35
N ARG A 215 6.31 -14.46 -2.56
CA ARG A 215 6.20 -15.90 -2.87
C ARG A 215 7.55 -16.55 -3.18
N SER A 216 8.65 -15.87 -2.87
CA SER A 216 10.03 -16.33 -3.15
C SER A 216 10.51 -17.52 -2.32
N GLY A 217 9.75 -17.94 -1.29
CA GLY A 217 10.12 -19.03 -0.38
C GLY A 217 11.01 -18.59 0.79
N TYR A 218 11.27 -17.32 0.95
CA TYR A 218 11.98 -16.77 2.11
C TYR A 218 11.18 -16.96 3.39
N SER A 219 11.89 -16.98 4.53
CA SER A 219 11.30 -16.95 5.86
C SER A 219 10.75 -15.56 6.18
N ASP A 220 9.73 -15.53 7.01
CA ASP A 220 9.10 -14.38 7.64
C ASP A 220 9.81 -13.88 8.92
N SER A 221 10.98 -14.40 9.24
CA SER A 221 11.77 -13.99 10.41
C SER A 221 12.35 -12.58 10.24
N ASP A 222 12.30 -11.79 11.30
CA ASP A 222 12.79 -10.41 11.38
C ASP A 222 14.29 -10.31 11.72
N GLU A 223 15.04 -11.40 11.65
CA GLU A 223 16.48 -11.42 11.95
C GLU A 223 17.29 -10.45 11.07
N VAL A 224 16.76 -10.02 9.93
CA VAL A 224 17.40 -9.02 9.07
C VAL A 224 17.67 -7.72 9.82
N PHE A 225 16.81 -7.31 10.76
CA PHE A 225 17.01 -6.12 11.57
C PHE A 225 18.24 -6.18 12.50
N LEU A 226 18.72 -7.38 12.78
CA LEU A 226 19.87 -7.61 13.68
C LEU A 226 21.21 -7.67 12.93
N GLN A 227 21.19 -7.50 11.61
CA GLN A 227 22.38 -7.62 10.77
C GLN A 227 22.97 -6.26 10.45
N ASP A 228 24.29 -6.13 10.53
CA ASP A 228 24.99 -4.91 10.13
C ASP A 228 24.92 -4.71 8.61
N ASP A 229 25.19 -5.77 7.83
CA ASP A 229 25.05 -5.81 6.37
C ASP A 229 23.80 -6.64 6.01
N GLN A 230 22.67 -5.95 5.92
CA GLN A 230 21.37 -6.58 5.67
C GLN A 230 21.24 -7.10 4.25
N THR A 231 21.93 -6.49 3.30
CA THR A 231 21.93 -6.93 1.90
C THR A 231 22.65 -8.24 1.72
N THR A 232 23.89 -8.35 2.21
CA THR A 232 24.65 -9.61 2.15
C THR A 232 23.95 -10.74 2.90
N TYR A 233 23.40 -10.43 4.08
CA TYR A 233 22.58 -11.40 4.82
C TYR A 233 21.39 -11.90 4.00
N SER A 234 20.63 -11.00 3.39
CA SER A 234 19.44 -11.34 2.59
C SER A 234 19.80 -12.18 1.37
N ILE A 235 20.88 -11.86 0.66
CA ILE A 235 21.36 -12.65 -0.48
C ILE A 235 21.70 -14.09 -0.03
N GLY A 236 22.39 -14.25 1.09
CA GLY A 236 22.86 -15.54 1.62
C GLY A 236 21.78 -16.39 2.29
N ARG A 237 20.64 -15.81 2.68
CA ARG A 237 19.62 -16.48 3.47
C ARG A 237 19.01 -17.68 2.75
N PRO A 238 18.85 -18.85 3.42
CA PRO A 238 18.26 -20.03 2.79
C PRO A 238 16.74 -19.84 2.55
N LEU A 239 16.21 -20.57 1.57
CA LEU A 239 14.77 -20.75 1.42
C LEU A 239 14.27 -21.73 2.50
N VAL A 240 13.11 -21.45 3.07
CA VAL A 240 12.45 -22.28 4.08
C VAL A 240 11.24 -23.02 3.54
N ARG A 241 10.82 -22.68 2.31
CA ARG A 241 9.71 -23.32 1.62
C ARG A 241 9.94 -23.31 0.10
N PRO A 242 9.24 -24.15 -0.67
CA PRO A 242 9.33 -24.10 -2.12
C PRO A 242 8.85 -22.75 -2.66
N VAL A 243 9.49 -22.30 -3.75
CA VAL A 243 9.12 -21.07 -4.45
C VAL A 243 7.69 -21.19 -4.98
N ASP A 244 6.95 -20.10 -4.93
CA ASP A 244 5.61 -19.94 -5.49
C ASP A 244 4.50 -20.86 -4.89
N THR A 245 4.71 -21.37 -3.69
CA THR A 245 3.72 -22.24 -3.03
C THR A 245 2.78 -21.50 -2.09
N GLN A 246 3.26 -20.44 -1.43
CA GLN A 246 2.44 -19.64 -0.53
C GLN A 246 3.03 -18.24 -0.34
N PHE A 247 2.17 -17.30 0.05
CA PHE A 247 2.59 -16.00 0.54
C PHE A 247 3.33 -16.16 1.88
N ALA A 248 4.45 -15.45 2.03
CA ALA A 248 5.16 -15.34 3.29
C ALA A 248 5.84 -13.98 3.38
N TYR A 249 5.30 -13.11 4.21
CA TYR A 249 5.84 -11.77 4.42
C TYR A 249 7.30 -11.86 4.87
N SER A 250 8.21 -11.16 4.18
CA SER A 250 9.63 -11.24 4.47
C SER A 250 10.36 -9.93 4.21
N ASN A 251 10.89 -9.34 5.28
CA ASN A 251 11.71 -8.14 5.20
C ASN A 251 13.01 -8.41 4.44
N ALA A 252 13.65 -9.57 4.66
CA ALA A 252 14.84 -9.97 3.93
C ALA A 252 14.60 -10.13 2.42
N ASN A 253 13.40 -10.60 2.01
CA ASN A 253 13.03 -10.65 0.60
C ASN A 253 12.97 -9.25 -0.01
N SER A 254 12.38 -8.28 0.69
CA SER A 254 12.26 -6.90 0.20
C SER A 254 13.58 -6.15 0.25
N GLN A 255 14.51 -6.49 1.16
CA GLN A 255 15.85 -5.90 1.18
C GLN A 255 16.63 -6.17 -0.10
N LEU A 256 16.29 -7.23 -0.83
CA LEU A 256 16.94 -7.58 -2.09
C LEU A 256 16.63 -6.60 -3.24
N PHE A 257 15.66 -5.72 -3.10
CA PHE A 257 15.42 -4.66 -4.10
C PHE A 257 16.59 -3.67 -4.15
N GLU A 258 17.33 -3.46 -3.05
CA GLU A 258 18.56 -2.67 -3.09
C GLU A 258 19.60 -3.20 -4.08
N PRO A 259 20.12 -4.44 -3.96
CA PRO A 259 21.11 -4.94 -4.90
C PRO A 259 20.54 -5.13 -6.31
N ILE A 260 19.24 -5.36 -6.47
CA ILE A 260 18.60 -5.44 -7.79
C ILE A 260 18.67 -4.08 -8.48
N ILE A 261 18.18 -3.02 -7.85
CA ILE A 261 18.20 -1.66 -8.40
C ILE A 261 19.64 -1.23 -8.64
N ARG A 262 20.52 -1.36 -7.66
CA ARG A 262 21.92 -0.92 -7.79
C ARG A 262 22.65 -1.60 -8.94
N ARG A 263 22.47 -2.90 -9.12
CA ARG A 263 23.18 -3.67 -10.15
C ARG A 263 22.63 -3.46 -11.55
N THR A 264 21.35 -3.09 -11.68
CA THR A 264 20.75 -2.82 -12.99
C THR A 264 20.93 -1.36 -13.43
N THR A 265 20.86 -0.42 -12.49
CA THR A 265 20.84 1.03 -12.79
C THR A 265 22.16 1.72 -12.53
N GLY A 266 23.02 1.15 -11.68
CA GLY A 266 24.26 1.78 -11.19
C GLY A 266 24.04 2.78 -10.03
N LEU A 267 22.79 3.04 -9.64
CA LEU A 267 22.43 3.94 -8.54
C LEU A 267 22.03 3.12 -7.30
N SER A 268 22.23 3.68 -6.11
CA SER A 268 21.63 3.11 -4.91
C SER A 268 20.10 3.13 -5.02
N ALA A 269 19.40 2.24 -4.31
CA ALA A 269 17.95 2.25 -4.34
C ALA A 269 17.36 3.58 -3.85
N HIS A 270 18.03 4.26 -2.91
CA HIS A 270 17.64 5.60 -2.44
C HIS A 270 17.80 6.66 -3.52
N ASP A 271 18.97 6.69 -4.19
CA ASP A 271 19.21 7.66 -5.27
C ASP A 271 18.26 7.43 -6.43
N TYR A 272 18.00 6.16 -6.79
CA TYR A 272 17.10 5.82 -7.86
C TYR A 272 15.64 6.22 -7.54
N LEU A 273 15.17 5.91 -6.34
CA LEU A 273 13.84 6.33 -5.85
C LEU A 273 13.72 7.85 -5.85
N SER A 274 14.72 8.55 -5.31
CA SER A 274 14.75 10.01 -5.21
C SER A 274 14.69 10.69 -6.57
N GLN A 275 15.51 10.24 -7.53
CA GLN A 275 15.61 10.86 -8.84
C GLN A 275 14.40 10.57 -9.74
N ASN A 276 13.84 9.36 -9.67
CA ASN A 276 12.85 8.90 -10.63
C ASN A 276 11.41 8.92 -10.12
N ILE A 277 11.20 9.03 -8.81
CA ILE A 277 9.84 9.07 -8.23
C ILE A 277 9.68 10.30 -7.34
N LEU A 278 10.45 10.44 -6.25
CA LEU A 278 10.17 11.45 -5.23
C LEU A 278 10.29 12.88 -5.79
N THR A 279 11.42 13.21 -6.41
CA THR A 279 11.65 14.54 -7.00
C THR A 279 10.65 14.87 -8.12
N PRO A 280 10.35 13.96 -9.07
CA PRO A 280 9.35 14.22 -10.10
C PRO A 280 7.94 14.54 -9.59
N ILE A 281 7.54 14.00 -8.44
CA ILE A 281 6.23 14.29 -7.83
C ILE A 281 6.27 15.44 -6.82
N GLY A 282 7.39 16.20 -6.77
CA GLY A 282 7.49 17.41 -5.96
C GLY A 282 7.89 17.18 -4.49
N ILE A 283 8.45 16.01 -4.15
CA ILE A 283 8.97 15.74 -2.80
C ILE A 283 10.41 16.24 -2.69
N ASP A 284 10.69 17.08 -1.67
CA ASP A 284 12.05 17.50 -1.36
C ASP A 284 12.80 16.40 -0.62
N VAL A 285 13.66 15.70 -1.34
CA VAL A 285 14.45 14.60 -0.78
C VAL A 285 15.46 15.02 0.29
N ASN A 286 15.78 16.32 0.39
CA ASN A 286 16.64 16.81 1.47
C ASN A 286 15.89 16.92 2.81
N GLU A 287 14.57 16.93 2.77
CA GLU A 287 13.71 16.93 3.95
C GLU A 287 13.18 15.54 4.29
N ALA A 288 13.50 14.53 3.47
CA ALA A 288 13.13 13.14 3.70
C ALA A 288 14.26 12.38 4.41
N GLY A 289 13.90 11.47 5.32
CA GLY A 289 14.84 10.54 5.95
C GLY A 289 14.83 9.19 5.22
N LEU A 290 15.90 8.84 4.55
CA LEU A 290 16.05 7.55 3.87
C LEU A 290 17.04 6.69 4.68
N TRP A 291 16.53 5.60 5.26
CA TRP A 291 17.29 4.83 6.24
C TRP A 291 18.25 3.84 5.58
N PHE A 292 19.41 3.69 6.21
CA PHE A 292 20.44 2.71 5.85
C PHE A 292 20.52 1.64 6.94
N ASP A 293 21.07 0.48 6.59
CA ASP A 293 21.45 -0.53 7.57
C ASP A 293 22.62 -0.05 8.46
N ALA A 294 22.97 -0.83 9.48
CA ALA A 294 24.00 -0.45 10.43
C ALA A 294 25.39 -0.32 9.80
N SER A 295 25.64 -0.92 8.64
CA SER A 295 26.88 -0.71 7.88
C SER A 295 26.98 0.69 7.28
N GLY A 296 25.84 1.38 7.10
CA GLY A 296 25.72 2.65 6.41
C GLY A 296 25.91 2.57 4.89
N LEU A 297 25.98 1.38 4.32
CA LEU A 297 26.25 1.15 2.90
C LEU A 297 25.00 0.77 2.10
N ASN A 298 24.04 0.11 2.74
CA ASN A 298 22.89 -0.43 2.05
C ASN A 298 21.61 0.33 2.45
N PRO A 299 20.91 0.96 1.49
CA PRO A 299 19.54 1.41 1.64
C PRO A 299 18.63 0.32 2.18
N MET A 300 17.79 0.65 3.17
CA MET A 300 16.76 -0.23 3.67
C MET A 300 15.54 -0.16 2.75
N THR A 301 15.36 -1.17 1.90
CA THR A 301 14.27 -1.19 0.92
C THR A 301 12.99 -1.87 1.42
N TYR A 302 12.97 -2.33 2.64
CA TYR A 302 11.81 -2.95 3.27
C TYR A 302 11.16 -2.08 4.34
N CYS A 303 11.83 -1.02 4.77
CA CYS A 303 11.42 -0.15 5.89
C CYS A 303 11.91 1.29 5.68
N CYS A 304 11.18 2.14 6.28
CA CYS A 304 11.68 3.33 6.97
C CYS A 304 12.13 4.44 6.03
N ILE A 305 11.14 5.06 5.42
CA ILE A 305 11.25 6.37 4.77
C ILE A 305 10.51 7.36 5.67
N ASP A 306 11.21 8.40 6.13
CA ASP A 306 10.62 9.48 6.92
C ASP A 306 10.24 10.63 5.98
N MET A 307 8.96 10.97 5.94
CA MET A 307 8.46 12.06 5.10
C MET A 307 7.34 12.81 5.80
N LYS A 308 7.04 14.00 5.28
CA LYS A 308 5.88 14.78 5.68
C LYS A 308 4.58 14.09 5.25
N PRO A 309 3.46 14.32 5.94
CA PRO A 309 2.16 13.74 5.57
C PRO A 309 1.74 14.05 4.13
N HIS A 310 1.98 15.27 3.64
CA HIS A 310 1.69 15.67 2.26
C HIS A 310 2.52 14.89 1.23
N ASP A 311 3.74 14.50 1.56
CA ASP A 311 4.59 13.73 0.65
C ASP A 311 4.10 12.29 0.51
N PHE A 312 3.61 11.69 1.59
CA PHE A 312 2.89 10.41 1.51
C PHE A 312 1.61 10.51 0.67
N ALA A 313 0.86 11.62 0.82
CA ALA A 313 -0.34 11.86 0.04
C ALA A 313 -0.03 12.03 -1.47
N ARG A 314 1.07 12.70 -1.84
CA ARG A 314 1.54 12.80 -3.24
C ARG A 314 1.84 11.43 -3.83
N PHE A 315 2.52 10.58 -3.07
CA PHE A 315 2.77 9.21 -3.52
C PHE A 315 1.48 8.41 -3.67
N GLY A 316 0.53 8.54 -2.75
CA GLY A 316 -0.81 7.95 -2.88
C GLY A 316 -1.56 8.47 -4.11
N LEU A 317 -1.50 9.78 -4.37
CA LEU A 317 -2.11 10.40 -5.55
C LEU A 317 -1.48 9.90 -6.86
N LEU A 318 -0.17 9.65 -6.90
CA LEU A 318 0.49 9.03 -8.05
C LEU A 318 -0.13 7.68 -8.40
N TYR A 319 -0.41 6.83 -7.40
CA TYR A 319 -1.10 5.54 -7.60
C TYR A 319 -2.56 5.73 -8.02
N ALA A 320 -3.29 6.62 -7.38
CA ALA A 320 -4.68 6.92 -7.74
C ALA A 320 -4.84 7.43 -9.18
N ARG A 321 -3.74 7.82 -9.81
CA ARG A 321 -3.66 8.30 -11.20
C ARG A 321 -2.90 7.36 -12.11
N GLU A 322 -2.95 6.08 -11.82
CA GLU A 322 -2.34 5.04 -12.65
C GLU A 322 -0.85 5.32 -12.97
N GLY A 323 -0.14 5.83 -11.98
CA GLY A 323 1.29 6.13 -12.10
C GLY A 323 1.64 7.38 -12.89
N LYS A 324 0.66 8.21 -13.24
CA LYS A 324 0.90 9.49 -13.91
C LYS A 324 1.06 10.63 -12.91
N TRP A 325 1.97 11.51 -13.21
CA TRP A 325 2.10 12.81 -12.57
C TRP A 325 2.10 13.91 -13.63
N ARG A 326 1.04 14.70 -13.67
CA ARG A 326 0.74 15.59 -14.79
C ARG A 326 0.72 14.79 -16.11
N ASP A 327 1.44 15.24 -17.11
CA ASP A 327 1.51 14.58 -18.43
C ASP A 327 2.57 13.47 -18.52
N THR A 328 3.22 13.13 -17.38
CA THR A 328 4.35 12.19 -17.37
C THR A 328 3.96 10.88 -16.68
N GLN A 329 4.18 9.75 -17.35
CA GLN A 329 4.11 8.44 -16.73
C GLN A 329 5.36 8.24 -15.88
N ILE A 330 5.20 8.23 -14.55
CA ILE A 330 6.30 8.04 -13.58
C ILE A 330 6.48 6.56 -13.28
N ILE A 331 5.41 5.85 -12.93
CA ILE A 331 5.41 4.39 -12.72
C ILE A 331 4.49 3.74 -13.75
N PRO A 332 4.73 2.48 -14.17
CA PRO A 332 3.82 1.79 -15.08
C PRO A 332 2.39 1.77 -14.54
N SER A 333 1.42 1.74 -15.45
CA SER A 333 -0.02 1.64 -15.09
C SER A 333 -0.43 0.21 -14.73
N ASP A 334 0.37 -0.80 -15.07
CA ASP A 334 0.16 -2.25 -14.93
C ASP A 334 1.20 -2.92 -14.02
#